data_0f9bfdae74a873103001fc6868f3cf0e
#
_entry.id   0f9bfdae74a873103001fc6868f3cf0e
#
_cell.length_a   1.000
_cell.length_b   1.000
_cell.length_c   1.000
_cell.angle_alpha   90.00
_cell.angle_beta   90.00
_cell.angle_gamma   90.00
#
_symmetry.space_group_name_H-M   'P 1'
#
loop_
_entity.id
_entity.type
_entity.pdbx_description
1 polymer ?
#
loop_
_entity_poly.entity_id
_entity_poly.type
_entity_poly.pdbx_seq_one_letter_code
_entity_poly.pdbx_strand_id
1 'polypeptide(L)'
;MYALTQGRIFTGHEFLDDHAVVIADGLIKSVCPVAELPPEIEQRSLNGAILSPGFIDVQLNGCGGVQFNDTAKAVSVETLEIMQKANEKSGCTNYLPTLITTSDELMKQGVRVMREYLAKHPNQALGLHLEGPWLNLVKKGTHNPNFVRKPDAALVDFLCKNADVITKVTLAPEMVPAEVISKLANAGIVVSAGHSNATLKEAKAGFRAGITFATHLYNAMPYITGREPGLAGAILDEADIYCGIIADGLHVDYANIRNAKRLKGDKLCLVTDATAPAGANIEQFIFAGKTIYYRNGLCVDENGTLSGSSLTMIEGVRNLVEHCGIALDEVLRMATLYPARAIGVEKRLGTLAAGKVANLTAFTPDFKITKTIVNGNEVVTQ
;
A
#
# COMPACT_ATOMS: atom_id res chain seq x y z
N MET A 1 26.49 -12.61 -7.88
CA MET A 1 25.54 -13.72 -7.60
C MET A 1 25.80 -14.25 -6.21
N TYR A 2 24.76 -14.47 -5.42
CA TYR A 2 24.84 -15.01 -4.07
C TYR A 2 23.56 -15.77 -3.71
N ALA A 3 23.60 -16.57 -2.66
CA ALA A 3 22.47 -17.34 -2.16
C ALA A 3 22.16 -16.94 -0.70
N LEU A 4 20.88 -16.69 -0.40
CA LEU A 4 20.37 -16.55 0.97
C LEU A 4 20.02 -17.95 1.50
N THR A 5 20.60 -18.30 2.66
CA THR A 5 20.50 -19.64 3.26
C THR A 5 20.23 -19.57 4.76
N GLN A 6 19.99 -20.73 5.41
CA GLN A 6 19.82 -20.83 6.86
C GLN A 6 18.69 -19.96 7.43
N GLY A 7 17.56 -19.96 6.74
CA GLY A 7 16.31 -19.34 7.17
C GLY A 7 15.12 -20.12 6.67
N ARG A 8 13.94 -19.76 7.14
CA ARG A 8 12.68 -20.28 6.66
C ARG A 8 12.15 -19.40 5.54
N ILE A 9 11.94 -19.94 4.35
CA ILE A 9 11.61 -19.17 3.15
C ILE A 9 10.12 -19.23 2.87
N PHE A 10 9.43 -18.07 2.85
CA PHE A 10 8.06 -17.94 2.36
C PHE A 10 8.08 -17.53 0.90
N THR A 11 7.62 -18.40 0.02
CA THR A 11 7.65 -18.17 -1.44
C THR A 11 6.59 -17.19 -1.94
N GLY A 12 5.60 -16.85 -1.12
CA GLY A 12 4.34 -16.20 -1.49
C GLY A 12 3.17 -17.20 -1.53
N HIS A 13 3.47 -18.49 -1.56
CA HIS A 13 2.49 -19.58 -1.58
C HIS A 13 2.62 -20.49 -0.36
N GLU A 14 3.85 -20.88 -0.05
CA GLU A 14 4.16 -21.84 1.01
C GLU A 14 5.48 -21.49 1.70
N PHE A 15 5.70 -22.10 2.86
CA PHE A 15 6.98 -22.06 3.56
C PHE A 15 7.84 -23.24 3.14
N LEU A 16 9.12 -22.97 2.89
CA LEU A 16 10.15 -23.98 2.59
C LEU A 16 11.26 -23.91 3.64
N ASP A 17 11.60 -25.05 4.20
CA ASP A 17 12.77 -25.25 5.04
C ASP A 17 13.91 -25.87 4.22
N ASP A 18 15.17 -25.69 4.62
CA ASP A 18 16.36 -26.21 3.92
C ASP A 18 16.48 -25.79 2.44
N HIS A 19 15.91 -24.64 2.09
CA HIS A 19 16.02 -24.04 0.78
C HIS A 19 16.86 -22.77 0.79
N ALA A 20 17.28 -22.38 -0.40
CA ALA A 20 18.01 -21.15 -0.67
C ALA A 20 17.30 -20.31 -1.74
N VAL A 21 17.47 -18.98 -1.66
CA VAL A 21 17.11 -18.05 -2.73
C VAL A 21 18.38 -17.55 -3.38
N VAL A 22 18.59 -17.89 -4.64
CA VAL A 22 19.74 -17.45 -5.45
C VAL A 22 19.40 -16.13 -6.14
N ILE A 23 20.27 -15.14 -5.97
CA ILE A 23 20.10 -13.79 -6.47
C ILE A 23 21.27 -13.42 -7.38
N ALA A 24 20.96 -12.88 -8.56
CA ALA A 24 21.96 -12.26 -9.45
C ALA A 24 21.30 -11.18 -10.31
N ASP A 25 22.05 -10.14 -10.63
CA ASP A 25 21.62 -9.04 -11.52
C ASP A 25 20.29 -8.38 -11.10
N GLY A 26 20.06 -8.27 -9.80
CA GLY A 26 18.83 -7.70 -9.24
C GLY A 26 17.60 -8.61 -9.30
N LEU A 27 17.75 -9.86 -9.77
CA LEU A 27 16.67 -10.82 -9.97
C LEU A 27 16.87 -12.07 -9.13
N ILE A 28 15.77 -12.73 -8.80
CA ILE A 28 15.76 -14.09 -8.27
C ILE A 28 16.08 -15.03 -9.43
N LYS A 29 17.12 -15.83 -9.31
CA LYS A 29 17.51 -16.84 -10.31
C LYS A 29 16.81 -18.18 -10.05
N SER A 30 16.79 -18.59 -8.77
CA SER A 30 16.09 -19.83 -8.36
C SER A 30 15.72 -19.79 -6.87
N VAL A 31 14.77 -20.63 -6.51
CA VAL A 31 14.54 -21.09 -5.14
C VAL A 31 14.74 -22.61 -5.19
N CYS A 32 15.71 -23.15 -4.50
CA CYS A 32 16.11 -24.56 -4.59
C CYS A 32 16.58 -25.08 -3.24
N PRO A 33 16.60 -26.43 -3.05
CA PRO A 33 17.24 -27.03 -1.87
C PRO A 33 18.70 -26.58 -1.71
N VAL A 34 19.13 -26.31 -0.47
CA VAL A 34 20.52 -25.90 -0.17
C VAL A 34 21.54 -26.91 -0.72
N ALA A 35 21.20 -28.20 -0.71
CA ALA A 35 22.06 -29.25 -1.22
C ALA A 35 22.33 -29.19 -2.74
N GLU A 36 21.51 -28.42 -3.49
CA GLU A 36 21.66 -28.23 -4.93
C GLU A 36 22.48 -26.98 -5.29
N LEU A 37 22.94 -26.21 -4.29
CA LEU A 37 23.73 -25.02 -4.55
C LEU A 37 25.11 -25.39 -5.11
N PRO A 38 25.60 -24.63 -6.12
CA PRO A 38 26.98 -24.76 -6.57
C PRO A 38 27.94 -24.49 -5.40
N PRO A 39 29.01 -25.30 -5.23
CA PRO A 39 29.92 -25.16 -4.10
C PRO A 39 30.59 -23.79 -4.00
N GLU A 40 30.80 -23.14 -5.13
CA GLU A 40 31.46 -21.84 -5.23
C GLU A 40 30.56 -20.62 -5.01
N ILE A 41 29.25 -20.83 -4.83
CA ILE A 41 28.34 -19.71 -4.63
C ILE A 41 28.54 -19.05 -3.27
N GLU A 42 28.64 -17.72 -3.26
CA GLU A 42 28.65 -16.97 -1.99
C GLU A 42 27.33 -17.21 -1.24
N GLN A 43 27.42 -17.71 -0.01
CA GLN A 43 26.26 -17.93 0.84
C GLN A 43 26.19 -16.85 1.93
N ARG A 44 25.02 -16.25 2.07
CA ARG A 44 24.69 -15.25 3.10
C ARG A 44 23.63 -15.81 4.02
N SER A 45 24.00 -15.98 5.29
CA SER A 45 23.10 -16.54 6.30
C SER A 45 21.96 -15.58 6.64
N LEU A 46 20.76 -16.15 6.76
CA LEU A 46 19.59 -15.50 7.36
C LEU A 46 19.52 -15.67 8.89
N ASN A 47 20.44 -16.45 9.48
CA ASN A 47 20.51 -16.69 10.92
C ASN A 47 19.18 -17.15 11.55
N GLY A 48 18.43 -18.01 10.85
CA GLY A 48 17.14 -18.52 11.31
C GLY A 48 15.95 -17.57 11.07
N ALA A 49 16.16 -16.42 10.44
CA ALA A 49 15.07 -15.49 10.11
C ALA A 49 14.11 -16.06 9.06
N ILE A 50 12.91 -15.52 9.03
CA ILE A 50 11.91 -15.77 8.00
C ILE A 50 12.19 -14.84 6.84
N LEU A 51 12.42 -15.38 5.64
CA LEU A 51 12.54 -14.63 4.40
C LEU A 51 11.19 -14.62 3.67
N SER A 52 10.77 -13.45 3.23
CA SER A 52 9.53 -13.20 2.47
C SER A 52 9.84 -12.34 1.25
N PRO A 53 8.96 -12.34 0.21
CA PRO A 53 8.93 -11.21 -0.71
C PRO A 53 8.83 -9.90 0.08
N GLY A 54 9.45 -8.84 -0.41
CA GLY A 54 9.36 -7.53 0.23
C GLY A 54 7.91 -7.02 0.29
N PHE A 55 7.55 -6.35 1.37
CA PHE A 55 6.18 -5.85 1.54
C PHE A 55 5.86 -4.75 0.54
N ILE A 56 4.59 -4.68 0.14
CA ILE A 56 4.06 -3.73 -0.83
C ILE A 56 2.92 -2.95 -0.17
N ASP A 57 3.14 -1.67 0.07
CA ASP A 57 2.13 -0.77 0.62
C ASP A 57 1.46 0.07 -0.47
N VAL A 58 0.19 -0.19 -0.74
CA VAL A 58 -0.54 0.50 -1.83
C VAL A 58 -1.26 1.77 -1.37
N GLN A 59 -0.94 2.28 -0.16
CA GLN A 59 -1.42 3.56 0.36
C GLN A 59 -0.50 4.09 1.45
N LEU A 60 0.32 5.10 1.11
CA LEU A 60 1.31 5.69 2.00
C LEU A 60 1.44 7.21 1.75
N ASN A 61 0.97 8.02 2.69
CA ASN A 61 1.02 9.50 2.60
C ASN A 61 2.39 10.06 2.96
N GLY A 62 3.08 9.42 3.91
CA GLY A 62 4.37 9.82 4.41
C GLY A 62 4.93 8.83 5.42
N CYS A 63 6.22 8.89 5.67
CA CYS A 63 6.93 8.17 6.73
C CYS A 63 8.33 8.76 6.90
N GLY A 64 9.04 8.37 7.96
CA GLY A 64 10.40 8.85 8.19
C GLY A 64 10.50 10.35 8.48
N GLY A 65 9.43 10.96 8.98
CA GLY A 65 9.36 12.37 9.31
C GLY A 65 8.93 13.30 8.17
N VAL A 66 8.58 12.75 6.99
CA VAL A 66 8.17 13.54 5.81
C VAL A 66 6.80 13.10 5.27
N GLN A 67 6.18 14.00 4.50
CA GLN A 67 4.90 13.80 3.81
C GLN A 67 5.04 14.12 2.33
N PHE A 68 4.45 13.29 1.47
CA PHE A 68 4.35 13.58 0.03
C PHE A 68 3.06 14.37 -0.27
N ASN A 69 2.85 15.48 0.44
CA ASN A 69 1.60 16.25 0.41
C ASN A 69 1.84 17.74 0.72
N ASP A 70 0.79 18.54 0.66
CA ASP A 70 0.63 19.92 1.12
C ASP A 70 1.36 21.00 0.33
N THR A 71 2.62 20.84 0.03
CA THR A 71 3.43 21.91 -0.60
C THR A 71 4.26 21.41 -1.77
N ALA A 72 4.61 22.32 -2.67
CA ALA A 72 5.50 22.01 -3.77
C ALA A 72 6.89 21.53 -3.30
N LYS A 73 7.36 21.97 -2.14
CA LYS A 73 8.62 21.51 -1.54
C LYS A 73 8.51 20.07 -1.03
N ALA A 74 7.39 19.70 -0.44
CA ALA A 74 7.17 18.37 0.10
C ALA A 74 6.91 17.33 -1.02
N VAL A 75 6.29 17.73 -2.14
CA VAL A 75 6.09 16.87 -3.30
C VAL A 75 7.35 16.88 -4.16
N SER A 76 8.37 16.12 -3.76
CA SER A 76 9.70 16.11 -4.37
C SER A 76 10.32 14.72 -4.44
N VAL A 77 11.32 14.55 -5.28
CA VAL A 77 12.11 13.29 -5.38
C VAL A 77 12.81 13.01 -4.04
N GLU A 78 13.37 14.03 -3.39
CA GLU A 78 14.02 13.90 -2.09
C GLU A 78 13.06 13.33 -1.02
N THR A 79 11.82 13.79 -0.98
CA THR A 79 10.79 13.23 -0.09
C THR A 79 10.57 11.74 -0.34
N LEU A 80 10.47 11.32 -1.60
CA LEU A 80 10.31 9.91 -1.96
C LEU A 80 11.54 9.06 -1.58
N GLU A 81 12.75 9.61 -1.70
CA GLU A 81 13.98 8.94 -1.26
C GLU A 81 14.03 8.74 0.26
N ILE A 82 13.58 9.74 1.03
CA ILE A 82 13.46 9.62 2.50
C ILE A 82 12.42 8.56 2.87
N MET A 83 11.24 8.59 2.22
CA MET A 83 10.18 7.61 2.42
C MET A 83 10.66 6.19 2.09
N GLN A 84 11.40 5.99 0.99
CA GLN A 84 11.96 4.69 0.64
C GLN A 84 12.87 4.16 1.76
N LYS A 85 13.82 4.97 2.23
CA LYS A 85 14.76 4.58 3.31
C LYS A 85 14.04 4.26 4.62
N ALA A 86 12.97 4.97 4.94
CA ALA A 86 12.16 4.68 6.13
C ALA A 86 11.39 3.36 5.96
N ASN A 87 10.79 3.13 4.80
CA ASN A 87 10.08 1.91 4.45
C ASN A 87 10.98 0.66 4.52
N GLU A 88 12.19 0.76 4.01
CA GLU A 88 13.17 -0.35 4.04
C GLU A 88 13.43 -0.86 5.45
N LYS A 89 13.43 0.02 6.46
CA LYS A 89 13.59 -0.35 7.87
C LYS A 89 12.42 -1.18 8.42
N SER A 90 11.26 -1.11 7.78
CA SER A 90 10.05 -1.88 8.12
C SER A 90 9.79 -3.07 7.19
N GLY A 91 10.76 -3.41 6.32
CA GLY A 91 10.63 -4.50 5.35
C GLY A 91 9.75 -4.16 4.14
N CYS A 92 9.28 -2.92 4.04
CA CYS A 92 8.51 -2.45 2.88
C CYS A 92 9.49 -2.04 1.76
N THR A 93 9.52 -2.82 0.70
CA THR A 93 10.41 -2.57 -0.44
C THR A 93 9.74 -1.78 -1.55
N ASN A 94 8.40 -1.82 -1.58
CA ASN A 94 7.60 -1.21 -2.62
C ASN A 94 6.39 -0.49 -2.04
N TYR A 95 6.02 0.66 -2.62
CA TYR A 95 4.87 1.42 -2.16
C TYR A 95 4.27 2.29 -3.25
N LEU A 96 3.04 2.76 -3.01
CA LEU A 96 2.41 3.83 -3.76
C LEU A 96 2.41 5.10 -2.89
N PRO A 97 3.27 6.10 -3.16
CA PRO A 97 3.15 7.39 -2.51
C PRO A 97 1.78 7.98 -2.82
N THR A 98 1.10 8.44 -1.78
CA THR A 98 -0.28 8.91 -1.85
C THR A 98 -0.31 10.42 -1.76
N LEU A 99 -0.80 11.07 -2.81
CA LEU A 99 -1.10 12.49 -2.84
C LEU A 99 -2.60 12.67 -2.65
N ILE A 100 -2.98 13.23 -1.50
CA ILE A 100 -4.40 13.45 -1.19
C ILE A 100 -4.96 14.64 -1.98
N THR A 101 -6.26 14.85 -1.88
CA THR A 101 -7.01 15.93 -2.53
C THR A 101 -6.30 17.28 -2.43
N THR A 102 -5.94 17.85 -3.58
CA THR A 102 -5.15 19.08 -3.70
C THR A 102 -5.46 19.83 -5.00
N SER A 103 -4.71 20.90 -5.27
CA SER A 103 -4.82 21.69 -6.52
C SER A 103 -4.31 20.88 -7.74
N ASP A 104 -4.77 21.27 -8.92
CA ASP A 104 -4.30 20.67 -10.18
C ASP A 104 -2.80 20.87 -10.38
N GLU A 105 -2.26 22.01 -9.95
CA GLU A 105 -0.84 22.35 -10.07
C GLU A 105 0.02 21.38 -9.28
N LEU A 106 -0.36 21.14 -8.00
CA LEU A 106 0.39 20.22 -7.15
C LEU A 106 0.23 18.77 -7.59
N MET A 107 -0.96 18.38 -8.10
CA MET A 107 -1.19 17.07 -8.69
C MET A 107 -0.31 16.86 -9.94
N LYS A 108 -0.23 17.84 -10.84
CA LYS A 108 0.64 17.81 -12.02
C LYS A 108 2.12 17.75 -11.63
N GLN A 109 2.50 18.43 -10.55
CA GLN A 109 3.85 18.30 -9.98
C GLN A 109 4.12 16.90 -9.48
N GLY A 110 3.18 16.30 -8.72
CA GLY A 110 3.30 14.92 -8.24
C GLY A 110 3.56 13.92 -9.38
N VAL A 111 2.85 14.09 -10.50
CA VAL A 111 3.07 13.27 -11.71
C VAL A 111 4.48 13.47 -12.29
N ARG A 112 4.98 14.71 -12.39
CA ARG A 112 6.35 14.99 -12.88
C ARG A 112 7.41 14.38 -11.95
N VAL A 113 7.26 14.59 -10.64
CA VAL A 113 8.17 14.06 -9.61
C VAL A 113 8.18 12.54 -9.64
N MET A 114 7.01 11.90 -9.72
CA MET A 114 6.92 10.45 -9.81
C MET A 114 7.61 9.91 -11.07
N ARG A 115 7.43 10.55 -12.21
CA ARG A 115 8.10 10.17 -13.47
C ARG A 115 9.62 10.24 -13.33
N GLU A 116 10.12 11.30 -12.73
CA GLU A 116 11.56 11.47 -12.46
C GLU A 116 12.07 10.41 -11.49
N TYR A 117 11.33 10.13 -10.42
CA TYR A 117 11.69 9.13 -9.42
C TYR A 117 11.76 7.73 -10.02
N LEU A 118 10.74 7.31 -10.76
CA LEU A 118 10.68 5.99 -11.40
C LEU A 118 11.83 5.75 -12.38
N ALA A 119 12.28 6.79 -13.08
CA ALA A 119 13.41 6.71 -14.01
C ALA A 119 14.76 6.47 -13.29
N LYS A 120 14.89 6.96 -12.05
CA LYS A 120 16.14 6.85 -11.25
C LYS A 120 16.15 5.68 -10.29
N HIS A 121 14.97 5.29 -9.79
CA HIS A 121 14.80 4.32 -8.72
C HIS A 121 13.85 3.18 -9.14
N PRO A 122 14.26 2.30 -10.05
CA PRO A 122 13.41 1.22 -10.53
C PRO A 122 13.04 0.25 -9.40
N ASN A 123 11.81 -0.28 -9.47
CA ASN A 123 11.28 -1.28 -8.54
C ASN A 123 11.25 -0.86 -7.05
N GLN A 124 11.09 0.42 -6.77
CA GLN A 124 10.88 0.99 -5.43
C GLN A 124 9.44 1.50 -5.32
N ALA A 125 9.16 2.80 -5.51
CA ALA A 125 7.77 3.21 -5.72
C ALA A 125 7.21 2.55 -6.99
N LEU A 126 5.92 2.24 -6.98
CA LEU A 126 5.23 1.52 -8.07
C LEU A 126 4.26 2.43 -8.85
N GLY A 127 4.48 3.72 -8.81
CA GLY A 127 3.63 4.75 -9.37
C GLY A 127 2.91 5.56 -8.30
N LEU A 128 2.11 6.53 -8.72
CA LEU A 128 1.42 7.47 -7.85
C LEU A 128 0.01 6.95 -7.49
N HIS A 129 -0.39 7.09 -6.24
CA HIS A 129 -1.77 7.02 -5.82
C HIS A 129 -2.31 8.44 -5.63
N LEU A 130 -3.38 8.79 -6.33
CA LEU A 130 -4.13 10.02 -6.13
C LEU A 130 -5.40 9.70 -5.31
N GLU A 131 -5.50 10.24 -4.11
CA GLU A 131 -6.66 10.08 -3.25
C GLU A 131 -7.56 11.33 -3.34
N GLY A 132 -8.56 11.25 -4.18
CA GLY A 132 -9.38 12.37 -4.64
C GLY A 132 -8.84 12.97 -5.95
N PRO A 133 -9.37 14.14 -6.37
CA PRO A 133 -10.18 15.10 -5.61
C PRO A 133 -11.70 14.86 -5.66
N TRP A 134 -12.17 13.82 -6.30
CA TRP A 134 -13.57 13.53 -6.55
C TRP A 134 -14.19 12.72 -5.41
N LEU A 135 -14.23 13.32 -4.22
CA LEU A 135 -14.69 12.71 -2.99
C LEU A 135 -16.05 13.25 -2.57
N ASN A 136 -16.70 12.57 -1.64
CA ASN A 136 -17.91 13.08 -1.00
C ASN A 136 -17.54 13.93 0.22
N LEU A 137 -17.99 15.19 0.25
CA LEU A 137 -17.71 16.13 1.34
C LEU A 137 -18.15 15.62 2.72
N VAL A 138 -19.23 14.82 2.78
CA VAL A 138 -19.71 14.22 4.05
C VAL A 138 -18.71 13.20 4.59
N LYS A 139 -17.91 12.60 3.73
CA LYS A 139 -16.91 11.56 4.06
C LYS A 139 -15.48 12.01 3.74
N LYS A 140 -15.25 13.31 3.67
CA LYS A 140 -13.93 13.87 3.32
C LYS A 140 -12.80 13.53 4.30
N GLY A 141 -13.13 13.17 5.55
CA GLY A 141 -12.12 12.94 6.59
C GLY A 141 -11.24 14.17 6.80
N THR A 142 -9.92 13.99 6.76
CA THR A 142 -8.93 15.07 6.89
C THR A 142 -8.77 15.93 5.64
N HIS A 143 -9.22 15.46 4.46
CA HIS A 143 -9.02 16.17 3.17
C HIS A 143 -9.54 17.60 3.22
N ASN A 144 -8.82 18.52 2.56
CA ASN A 144 -9.20 19.92 2.49
C ASN A 144 -10.45 20.09 1.59
N PRO A 145 -11.59 20.53 2.15
CA PRO A 145 -12.84 20.63 1.41
C PRO A 145 -12.80 21.59 0.22
N ASN A 146 -11.89 22.60 0.25
CA ASN A 146 -11.75 23.58 -0.82
C ASN A 146 -11.22 22.96 -2.13
N PHE A 147 -10.59 21.79 -2.07
CA PHE A 147 -10.07 21.09 -3.23
C PHE A 147 -10.95 19.92 -3.68
N VAL A 148 -11.95 19.53 -2.87
CA VAL A 148 -12.95 18.53 -3.28
C VAL A 148 -13.84 19.13 -4.37
N ARG A 149 -13.92 18.44 -5.53
CA ARG A 149 -14.64 18.94 -6.70
C ARG A 149 -15.18 17.82 -7.57
N LYS A 150 -16.03 18.16 -8.52
CA LYS A 150 -16.51 17.21 -9.55
C LYS A 150 -15.44 16.98 -10.62
N PRO A 151 -15.49 15.83 -11.32
CA PRO A 151 -14.64 15.61 -12.48
C PRO A 151 -14.86 16.66 -13.56
N ASP A 152 -13.77 17.11 -14.16
CA ASP A 152 -13.78 17.86 -15.41
C ASP A 152 -12.98 17.11 -16.48
N ALA A 153 -13.31 17.35 -17.74
CA ALA A 153 -12.73 16.61 -18.86
C ALA A 153 -11.20 16.81 -18.98
N ALA A 154 -10.69 18.00 -18.66
CA ALA A 154 -9.28 18.32 -18.78
C ALA A 154 -8.42 17.53 -17.77
N LEU A 155 -8.88 17.46 -16.51
CA LEU A 155 -8.21 16.67 -15.50
C LEU A 155 -8.31 15.17 -15.79
N VAL A 156 -9.48 14.66 -16.19
CA VAL A 156 -9.65 13.25 -16.57
C VAL A 156 -8.70 12.87 -17.71
N ASP A 157 -8.62 13.71 -18.75
CA ASP A 157 -7.71 13.48 -19.88
C ASP A 157 -6.24 13.52 -19.45
N PHE A 158 -5.88 14.43 -18.54
CA PHE A 158 -4.54 14.51 -17.99
C PHE A 158 -4.18 13.22 -17.24
N LEU A 159 -5.07 12.71 -16.36
CA LEU A 159 -4.82 11.47 -15.63
C LEU A 159 -4.65 10.28 -16.60
N CYS A 160 -5.53 10.12 -17.56
CA CYS A 160 -5.44 9.04 -18.55
C CYS A 160 -4.15 9.10 -19.38
N LYS A 161 -3.70 10.29 -19.77
CA LYS A 161 -2.45 10.48 -20.51
C LYS A 161 -1.19 10.18 -19.69
N ASN A 162 -1.30 10.15 -18.36
CA ASN A 162 -0.21 9.88 -17.44
C ASN A 162 -0.40 8.57 -16.65
N ALA A 163 -1.20 7.64 -17.19
CA ALA A 163 -1.45 6.32 -16.58
C ALA A 163 -0.17 5.46 -16.47
N ASP A 164 0.90 5.82 -17.17
CA ASP A 164 2.22 5.19 -17.05
C ASP A 164 2.91 5.45 -15.70
N VAL A 165 2.52 6.52 -14.99
CA VAL A 165 3.03 6.87 -13.64
C VAL A 165 1.93 6.99 -12.58
N ILE A 166 0.64 6.99 -12.96
CA ILE A 166 -0.49 7.00 -12.04
C ILE A 166 -1.04 5.57 -11.95
N THR A 167 -0.75 4.89 -10.86
CA THR A 167 -1.18 3.51 -10.68
C THR A 167 -2.58 3.40 -10.12
N LYS A 168 -2.97 4.29 -9.19
CA LYS A 168 -4.26 4.21 -8.51
C LYS A 168 -4.90 5.58 -8.34
N VAL A 169 -6.22 5.65 -8.52
CA VAL A 169 -7.03 6.84 -8.21
C VAL A 169 -8.19 6.43 -7.32
N THR A 170 -8.30 7.08 -6.16
CA THR A 170 -9.43 6.91 -5.23
C THR A 170 -10.47 8.00 -5.47
N LEU A 171 -11.72 7.59 -5.58
CA LEU A 171 -12.87 8.47 -5.81
C LEU A 171 -14.13 7.94 -5.11
N ALA A 172 -15.10 8.81 -4.93
CA ALA A 172 -16.44 8.46 -4.46
C ALA A 172 -17.33 8.08 -5.66
N PRO A 173 -17.77 6.81 -5.78
CA PRO A 173 -18.51 6.35 -6.97
C PRO A 173 -19.79 7.12 -7.25
N GLU A 174 -20.47 7.63 -6.22
CA GLU A 174 -21.69 8.44 -6.36
C GLU A 174 -21.41 9.88 -6.84
N MET A 175 -20.17 10.33 -6.78
CA MET A 175 -19.74 11.66 -7.18
C MET A 175 -19.19 11.72 -8.60
N VAL A 176 -18.95 10.56 -9.23
CA VAL A 176 -18.24 10.44 -10.50
C VAL A 176 -19.10 9.69 -11.52
N PRO A 177 -19.36 10.24 -12.71
CA PRO A 177 -20.09 9.56 -13.77
C PRO A 177 -19.45 8.22 -14.16
N ALA A 178 -20.26 7.21 -14.47
CA ALA A 178 -19.77 5.86 -14.81
C ALA A 178 -18.82 5.85 -16.01
N GLU A 179 -19.06 6.71 -17.00
CA GLU A 179 -18.19 6.88 -18.17
C GLU A 179 -16.81 7.41 -17.82
N VAL A 180 -16.68 8.26 -16.79
CA VAL A 180 -15.38 8.74 -16.30
C VAL A 180 -14.63 7.62 -15.58
N ILE A 181 -15.32 6.85 -14.73
CA ILE A 181 -14.74 5.66 -14.07
C ILE A 181 -14.22 4.68 -15.13
N SER A 182 -15.04 4.36 -16.13
CA SER A 182 -14.65 3.47 -17.22
C SER A 182 -13.48 4.01 -18.03
N LYS A 183 -13.41 5.32 -18.26
CA LYS A 183 -12.32 5.95 -19.00
C LYS A 183 -10.98 5.81 -18.26
N LEU A 184 -10.96 6.04 -16.94
CA LEU A 184 -9.77 5.84 -16.10
C LEU A 184 -9.34 4.36 -16.08
N ALA A 185 -10.28 3.45 -15.89
CA ALA A 185 -10.00 2.01 -15.86
C ALA A 185 -9.44 1.51 -17.22
N ASN A 186 -10.03 1.96 -18.32
CA ASN A 186 -9.57 1.61 -19.68
C ASN A 186 -8.20 2.22 -20.03
N ALA A 187 -7.78 3.29 -19.36
CA ALA A 187 -6.43 3.83 -19.45
C ALA A 187 -5.39 3.00 -18.67
N GLY A 188 -5.81 1.98 -17.91
CA GLY A 188 -4.94 1.12 -17.12
C GLY A 188 -4.74 1.57 -15.66
N ILE A 189 -5.51 2.58 -15.21
CA ILE A 189 -5.46 3.05 -13.83
C ILE A 189 -6.36 2.16 -12.96
N VAL A 190 -5.86 1.73 -11.81
CA VAL A 190 -6.68 1.07 -10.79
C VAL A 190 -7.61 2.09 -10.15
N VAL A 191 -8.90 2.00 -10.46
CA VAL A 191 -9.90 2.88 -9.86
C VAL A 191 -10.36 2.27 -8.53
N SER A 192 -10.28 3.09 -7.47
CA SER A 192 -10.57 2.69 -6.10
C SER A 192 -11.73 3.49 -5.52
N ALA A 193 -12.68 2.82 -4.85
CA ALA A 193 -13.74 3.49 -4.11
C ALA A 193 -13.26 3.88 -2.70
N GLY A 194 -13.49 5.13 -2.31
CA GLY A 194 -13.18 5.63 -0.98
C GLY A 194 -13.71 7.02 -0.74
N HIS A 195 -13.71 7.47 0.52
CA HIS A 195 -14.25 8.78 0.92
C HIS A 195 -15.64 9.05 0.32
N SER A 196 -16.52 8.09 0.49
CA SER A 196 -17.78 7.97 -0.22
C SER A 196 -18.93 7.72 0.76
N ASN A 197 -20.07 8.33 0.49
CA ASN A 197 -21.33 8.09 1.17
C ASN A 197 -22.29 7.25 0.30
N ALA A 198 -21.75 6.49 -0.65
CA ALA A 198 -22.52 5.70 -1.59
C ALA A 198 -23.44 4.70 -0.91
N THR A 199 -24.65 4.56 -1.43
CA THR A 199 -25.53 3.42 -1.17
C THR A 199 -24.98 2.16 -1.83
N LEU A 200 -25.50 1.00 -1.44
CA LEU A 200 -25.17 -0.29 -2.08
C LEU A 200 -25.35 -0.22 -3.62
N LYS A 201 -26.44 0.40 -4.07
CA LYS A 201 -26.76 0.52 -5.50
C LYS A 201 -25.73 1.37 -6.25
N GLU A 202 -25.32 2.50 -5.70
CA GLU A 202 -24.32 3.40 -6.28
C GLU A 202 -22.93 2.75 -6.28
N ALA A 203 -22.54 2.10 -5.18
CA ALA A 203 -21.28 1.38 -5.11
C ALA A 203 -21.18 0.28 -6.18
N LYS A 204 -22.22 -0.57 -6.30
CA LYS A 204 -22.28 -1.63 -7.32
C LYS A 204 -22.31 -1.07 -8.75
N ALA A 205 -22.89 0.10 -8.97
CA ALA A 205 -22.79 0.78 -10.26
C ALA A 205 -21.34 1.19 -10.58
N GLY A 206 -20.61 1.73 -9.60
CA GLY A 206 -19.18 2.04 -9.71
C GLY A 206 -18.32 0.79 -10.01
N PHE A 207 -18.59 -0.32 -9.35
CA PHE A 207 -17.88 -1.60 -9.60
C PHE A 207 -18.09 -2.06 -11.05
N ARG A 208 -19.32 -2.04 -11.54
CA ARG A 208 -19.63 -2.37 -12.95
C ARG A 208 -18.97 -1.40 -13.94
N ALA A 209 -18.74 -0.15 -13.53
CA ALA A 209 -18.06 0.85 -14.35
C ALA A 209 -16.55 0.69 -14.43
N GLY A 210 -15.94 -0.13 -13.55
CA GLY A 210 -14.51 -0.43 -13.61
C GLY A 210 -13.74 -0.19 -12.30
N ILE A 211 -14.41 0.08 -11.18
CA ILE A 211 -13.75 0.10 -9.87
C ILE A 211 -13.39 -1.34 -9.49
N THR A 212 -12.11 -1.57 -9.16
CA THR A 212 -11.56 -2.90 -8.79
C THR A 212 -10.93 -2.92 -7.41
N PHE A 213 -10.79 -1.76 -6.76
CA PHE A 213 -10.20 -1.62 -5.44
C PHE A 213 -11.11 -0.77 -4.53
N ALA A 214 -10.94 -0.91 -3.22
CA ALA A 214 -11.54 -0.03 -2.23
C ALA A 214 -10.49 0.41 -1.20
N THR A 215 -10.43 1.71 -0.98
CA THR A 215 -9.44 2.37 -0.12
C THR A 215 -9.87 2.22 1.35
N HIS A 216 -8.94 1.84 2.23
CA HIS A 216 -9.04 1.75 3.70
C HIS A 216 -10.45 1.37 4.23
N LEU A 217 -10.87 0.15 3.91
CA LEU A 217 -12.18 -0.41 4.27
C LEU A 217 -12.62 0.00 5.69
N TYR A 218 -13.86 0.42 5.83
CA TYR A 218 -14.55 1.01 6.98
C TYR A 218 -14.25 2.49 7.25
N ASN A 219 -13.10 3.02 6.83
CA ASN A 219 -12.75 4.43 7.08
C ASN A 219 -13.35 5.33 6.02
N ALA A 220 -13.91 6.48 6.45
CA ALA A 220 -14.60 7.44 5.58
C ALA A 220 -15.69 6.80 4.69
N MET A 221 -16.43 5.83 5.24
CA MET A 221 -17.55 5.12 4.62
C MET A 221 -18.80 5.22 5.50
N PRO A 222 -20.04 5.01 4.98
CA PRO A 222 -21.23 4.87 5.79
C PRO A 222 -21.18 3.57 6.62
N TYR A 223 -21.84 3.57 7.76
CA TYR A 223 -22.02 2.35 8.58
C TYR A 223 -22.90 1.34 7.87
N ILE A 224 -22.60 0.06 8.05
CA ILE A 224 -23.46 -1.03 7.58
C ILE A 224 -24.70 -1.08 8.47
N THR A 225 -25.87 -0.90 7.85
CA THR A 225 -27.16 -1.03 8.55
C THR A 225 -27.98 -2.20 7.98
N GLY A 226 -29.01 -2.64 8.71
CA GLY A 226 -29.83 -3.77 8.26
C GLY A 226 -30.64 -3.53 6.99
N ARG A 227 -30.77 -2.28 6.54
CA ARG A 227 -31.56 -1.92 5.33
C ARG A 227 -30.70 -1.28 4.25
N GLU A 228 -29.61 -0.63 4.60
CA GLU A 228 -28.65 -0.03 3.67
C GLU A 228 -27.22 -0.42 4.09
N PRO A 229 -26.60 -1.32 3.36
CA PRO A 229 -25.22 -1.75 3.65
C PRO A 229 -24.16 -0.68 3.34
N GLY A 230 -24.49 0.28 2.49
CA GLY A 230 -23.57 1.32 2.05
C GLY A 230 -22.37 0.78 1.28
N LEU A 231 -21.35 1.65 1.11
CA LEU A 231 -20.12 1.26 0.41
C LEU A 231 -19.39 0.10 1.13
N ALA A 232 -19.26 0.14 2.46
CA ALA A 232 -18.56 -0.92 3.19
C ALA A 232 -19.23 -2.29 3.00
N GLY A 233 -20.56 -2.34 3.09
CA GLY A 233 -21.30 -3.57 2.83
C GLY A 233 -21.22 -4.03 1.37
N ALA A 234 -21.23 -3.10 0.41
CA ALA A 234 -21.04 -3.43 -0.99
C ALA A 234 -19.68 -4.08 -1.28
N ILE A 235 -18.60 -3.55 -0.66
CA ILE A 235 -17.25 -4.12 -0.78
C ILE A 235 -17.20 -5.54 -0.21
N LEU A 236 -17.82 -5.76 0.94
CA LEU A 236 -17.83 -7.08 1.59
C LEU A 236 -18.69 -8.11 0.84
N ASP A 237 -19.75 -7.65 0.15
CA ASP A 237 -20.65 -8.49 -0.65
C ASP A 237 -20.06 -8.85 -2.03
N GLU A 238 -19.10 -8.08 -2.54
CA GLU A 238 -18.52 -8.26 -3.88
C GLU A 238 -17.18 -8.98 -3.80
N ALA A 239 -17.15 -10.25 -4.28
CA ALA A 239 -15.99 -11.12 -4.13
C ALA A 239 -14.72 -10.60 -4.84
N ASP A 240 -14.87 -9.96 -6.00
CA ASP A 240 -13.75 -9.61 -6.88
C ASP A 240 -13.09 -8.26 -6.57
N ILE A 241 -13.70 -7.44 -5.72
CA ILE A 241 -13.14 -6.14 -5.34
C ILE A 241 -12.04 -6.32 -4.29
N TYR A 242 -10.83 -5.90 -4.61
CA TYR A 242 -9.76 -5.78 -3.61
C TYR A 242 -10.06 -4.65 -2.63
N CYS A 243 -9.56 -4.74 -1.41
CA CYS A 243 -9.64 -3.63 -0.47
C CYS A 243 -8.42 -3.55 0.45
N GLY A 244 -8.01 -2.33 0.79
CA GLY A 244 -7.01 -2.05 1.79
C GLY A 244 -7.61 -2.06 3.19
N ILE A 245 -6.85 -2.53 4.19
CA ILE A 245 -7.23 -2.46 5.60
C ILE A 245 -6.05 -2.00 6.46
N ILE A 246 -6.31 -1.05 7.36
CA ILE A 246 -5.33 -0.53 8.31
C ILE A 246 -5.40 -1.37 9.58
N ALA A 247 -4.32 -2.08 9.91
CA ALA A 247 -4.30 -3.05 10.99
C ALA A 247 -3.58 -2.51 12.25
N ASP A 248 -3.95 -1.31 12.69
CA ASP A 248 -3.39 -0.67 13.88
C ASP A 248 -4.26 -0.81 15.15
N GLY A 249 -5.46 -1.37 15.01
CA GLY A 249 -6.44 -1.50 16.10
C GLY A 249 -7.11 -0.18 16.52
N LEU A 250 -6.77 0.93 15.83
CA LEU A 250 -7.29 2.28 16.09
C LEU A 250 -8.25 2.73 14.99
N HIS A 251 -7.85 2.57 13.72
CA HIS A 251 -8.70 2.83 12.55
C HIS A 251 -9.76 1.76 12.36
N VAL A 252 -9.42 0.50 12.65
CA VAL A 252 -10.33 -0.65 12.53
C VAL A 252 -10.12 -1.58 13.71
N ASP A 253 -11.21 -1.87 14.43
CA ASP A 253 -11.19 -2.89 15.49
C ASP A 253 -10.82 -4.27 14.91
N TYR A 254 -9.98 -5.02 15.60
CA TYR A 254 -9.52 -6.33 15.16
C TYR A 254 -10.65 -7.34 14.89
N ALA A 255 -11.81 -7.21 15.55
CA ALA A 255 -12.98 -8.03 15.24
C ALA A 255 -13.51 -7.75 13.82
N ASN A 256 -13.54 -6.47 13.41
CA ASN A 256 -13.95 -6.08 12.06
C ASN A 256 -12.93 -6.56 11.01
N ILE A 257 -11.63 -6.54 11.33
CA ILE A 257 -10.59 -7.10 10.45
C ILE A 257 -10.79 -8.60 10.25
N ARG A 258 -11.05 -9.36 11.34
CA ARG A 258 -11.35 -10.80 11.23
C ARG A 258 -12.59 -11.08 10.37
N ASN A 259 -13.64 -10.28 10.51
CA ASN A 259 -14.86 -10.40 9.71
C ASN A 259 -14.58 -10.06 8.24
N ALA A 260 -13.88 -8.96 7.97
CA ALA A 260 -13.47 -8.59 6.61
C ALA A 260 -12.62 -9.70 5.96
N LYS A 261 -11.67 -10.28 6.71
CA LYS A 261 -10.84 -11.38 6.20
C LYS A 261 -11.64 -12.61 5.81
N ARG A 262 -12.63 -12.99 6.61
CA ARG A 262 -13.52 -14.13 6.30
C ARG A 262 -14.31 -13.92 5.01
N LEU A 263 -14.75 -12.69 4.75
CA LEU A 263 -15.59 -12.34 3.59
C LEU A 263 -14.75 -12.08 2.34
N LYS A 264 -13.58 -11.45 2.48
CA LYS A 264 -12.77 -11.00 1.34
C LYS A 264 -11.68 -11.99 0.90
N GLY A 265 -11.33 -12.94 1.77
CA GLY A 265 -10.32 -13.95 1.40
C GLY A 265 -9.02 -13.34 0.88
N ASP A 266 -8.65 -13.65 -0.36
CA ASP A 266 -7.43 -13.18 -1.04
C ASP A 266 -7.53 -11.75 -1.63
N LYS A 267 -8.62 -11.04 -1.38
CA LYS A 267 -8.84 -9.66 -1.82
C LYS A 267 -8.59 -8.62 -0.73
N LEU A 268 -8.25 -9.03 0.49
CA LEU A 268 -7.91 -8.11 1.58
C LEU A 268 -6.40 -7.86 1.61
N CYS A 269 -6.00 -6.61 1.37
CA CYS A 269 -4.60 -6.16 1.38
C CYS A 269 -4.29 -5.40 2.66
N LEU A 270 -3.15 -5.67 3.30
CA LEU A 270 -2.62 -4.81 4.34
C LEU A 270 -2.14 -3.50 3.70
N VAL A 271 -2.59 -2.37 4.24
CA VAL A 271 -2.08 -1.03 3.93
C VAL A 271 -1.78 -0.30 5.23
N THR A 272 -0.88 0.67 5.17
CA THR A 272 -0.60 1.46 6.36
C THR A 272 -1.45 2.72 6.42
N ASP A 273 -1.71 3.37 5.29
CA ASP A 273 -2.24 4.75 5.25
C ASP A 273 -1.43 5.68 6.16
N ALA A 274 -0.11 5.40 6.21
CA ALA A 274 0.78 6.06 7.15
C ALA A 274 1.09 7.49 6.73
N THR A 275 1.47 8.25 7.74
CA THR A 275 1.85 9.65 7.66
C THR A 275 3.24 9.85 8.28
N ALA A 276 3.74 11.06 8.33
CA ALA A 276 5.11 11.40 8.74
C ALA A 276 5.62 10.70 10.02
N PRO A 277 4.84 10.43 11.07
CA PRO A 277 5.31 9.75 12.28
C PRO A 277 5.75 8.30 12.08
N ALA A 278 5.26 7.62 11.04
CA ALA A 278 5.64 6.23 10.80
C ALA A 278 7.15 6.09 10.62
N GLY A 279 7.78 5.29 11.49
CA GLY A 279 9.24 5.12 11.49
C GLY A 279 10.05 6.37 11.88
N ALA A 280 9.43 7.37 12.53
CA ALA A 280 10.08 8.59 13.00
C ALA A 280 9.63 8.98 14.41
N ASN A 281 10.45 9.75 15.10
CA ASN A 281 10.13 10.29 16.42
C ASN A 281 9.76 11.78 16.29
N ILE A 282 8.50 12.03 15.92
CA ILE A 282 7.94 13.39 15.81
C ILE A 282 6.61 13.46 16.54
N GLU A 283 6.28 14.62 17.12
CA GLU A 283 5.07 14.81 17.91
C GLU A 283 3.95 15.53 17.13
N GLN A 284 4.31 16.20 16.04
CA GLN A 284 3.36 16.90 15.16
C GLN A 284 3.91 17.08 13.76
N PHE A 285 3.01 17.24 12.82
CA PHE A 285 3.31 17.47 11.39
C PHE A 285 2.17 18.22 10.72
N ILE A 286 2.39 18.70 9.49
CA ILE A 286 1.32 19.32 8.68
C ILE A 286 0.74 18.26 7.73
N PHE A 287 -0.58 18.18 7.67
CA PHE A 287 -1.28 17.36 6.71
C PHE A 287 -2.64 17.97 6.33
N ALA A 288 -2.94 18.04 5.03
CA ALA A 288 -4.10 18.74 4.48
C ALA A 288 -4.21 20.23 4.93
N GLY A 289 -3.06 20.89 5.12
CA GLY A 289 -2.97 22.26 5.58
C GLY A 289 -3.27 22.46 7.08
N LYS A 290 -3.35 21.38 7.86
CA LYS A 290 -3.63 21.41 9.30
C LYS A 290 -2.45 20.89 10.10
N THR A 291 -2.32 21.32 11.35
CA THR A 291 -1.43 20.67 12.31
C THR A 291 -2.07 19.41 12.83
N ILE A 292 -1.36 18.27 12.66
CA ILE A 292 -1.74 16.98 13.17
C ILE A 292 -0.81 16.62 14.32
N TYR A 293 -1.38 16.17 15.42
CA TYR A 293 -0.67 15.76 16.62
C TYR A 293 -0.57 14.24 16.66
N TYR A 294 0.63 13.74 16.88
CA TYR A 294 0.88 12.33 17.11
C TYR A 294 0.97 12.04 18.61
N ARG A 295 0.05 11.23 19.11
CA ARG A 295 0.00 10.85 20.53
C ARG A 295 -0.51 9.43 20.67
N ASN A 296 0.27 8.56 21.35
CA ASN A 296 -0.16 7.16 21.66
C ASN A 296 -0.63 6.39 20.42
N GLY A 297 0.05 6.52 19.29
CA GLY A 297 -0.31 5.84 18.04
C GLY A 297 -1.37 6.56 17.20
N LEU A 298 -2.02 7.60 17.72
CA LEU A 298 -3.06 8.37 17.04
C LEU A 298 -2.49 9.62 16.37
N CYS A 299 -2.82 9.80 15.10
CA CYS A 299 -2.60 11.06 14.36
C CYS A 299 -3.94 11.79 14.28
N VAL A 300 -4.10 12.89 15.02
CA VAL A 300 -5.36 13.63 15.12
C VAL A 300 -5.17 15.14 14.95
N ASP A 301 -6.14 15.79 14.31
CA ASP A 301 -6.21 17.26 14.30
C ASP A 301 -6.75 17.79 15.65
N GLU A 302 -6.85 19.09 15.79
CA GLU A 302 -7.36 19.78 16.99
C GLU A 302 -8.79 19.39 17.37
N ASN A 303 -9.58 18.88 16.42
CA ASN A 303 -10.96 18.44 16.61
C ASN A 303 -11.06 16.92 16.86
N GLY A 304 -9.94 16.20 16.94
CA GLY A 304 -9.90 14.76 17.13
C GLY A 304 -10.16 13.96 15.86
N THR A 305 -10.14 14.58 14.68
CA THR A 305 -10.28 13.86 13.40
C THR A 305 -9.02 13.05 13.12
N LEU A 306 -9.16 11.75 12.88
CA LEU A 306 -8.06 10.89 12.45
C LEU A 306 -7.52 11.34 11.10
N SER A 307 -6.20 11.37 10.96
CA SER A 307 -5.48 11.91 9.82
C SER A 307 -4.33 10.99 9.42
N GLY A 308 -4.67 9.83 8.86
CA GLY A 308 -3.75 8.73 8.58
C GLY A 308 -3.24 8.04 9.84
N SER A 309 -2.38 7.05 9.65
CA SER A 309 -1.80 6.25 10.72
C SER A 309 -0.32 6.58 10.97
N SER A 310 0.25 5.93 11.97
CA SER A 310 1.70 5.84 12.18
C SER A 310 2.23 4.41 12.00
N LEU A 311 1.39 3.52 11.44
CA LEU A 311 1.66 2.11 11.28
C LEU A 311 2.80 1.88 10.27
N THR A 312 3.70 0.97 10.58
CA THR A 312 4.66 0.42 9.62
C THR A 312 4.18 -0.95 9.12
N MET A 313 4.66 -1.40 7.96
CA MET A 313 4.21 -2.67 7.40
C MET A 313 4.49 -3.86 8.31
N ILE A 314 5.67 -3.94 8.93
CA ILE A 314 5.98 -5.06 9.84
C ILE A 314 5.11 -5.05 11.11
N GLU A 315 4.75 -3.87 11.63
CA GLU A 315 3.80 -3.76 12.74
C GLU A 315 2.41 -4.22 12.33
N GLY A 316 1.96 -3.86 11.14
CA GLY A 316 0.69 -4.36 10.58
C GLY A 316 0.69 -5.88 10.42
N VAL A 317 1.78 -6.47 9.94
CA VAL A 317 1.96 -7.93 9.86
C VAL A 317 1.88 -8.56 11.24
N ARG A 318 2.61 -8.03 12.23
CA ARG A 318 2.55 -8.50 13.61
C ARG A 318 1.13 -8.44 14.18
N ASN A 319 0.47 -7.30 14.04
CA ASN A 319 -0.87 -7.08 14.59
C ASN A 319 -1.92 -8.04 14.00
N LEU A 320 -1.84 -8.35 12.70
CA LEU A 320 -2.71 -9.31 12.05
C LEU A 320 -2.50 -10.74 12.58
N VAL A 321 -1.27 -11.13 12.86
CA VAL A 321 -0.96 -12.43 13.45
C VAL A 321 -1.38 -12.47 14.92
N GLU A 322 -0.92 -11.53 15.74
CA GLU A 322 -1.08 -11.57 17.20
C GLU A 322 -2.49 -11.23 17.67
N HIS A 323 -3.14 -10.23 17.05
CA HIS A 323 -4.44 -9.74 17.49
C HIS A 323 -5.63 -10.24 16.67
N CYS A 324 -5.38 -10.59 15.38
CA CYS A 324 -6.45 -11.16 14.56
C CYS A 324 -6.39 -12.68 14.47
N GLY A 325 -5.28 -13.32 14.87
CA GLY A 325 -5.09 -14.77 14.80
C GLY A 325 -5.06 -15.31 13.36
N ILE A 326 -4.69 -14.47 12.40
CA ILE A 326 -4.54 -14.88 11.00
C ILE A 326 -3.19 -15.59 10.85
N ALA A 327 -3.16 -16.72 10.17
CA ALA A 327 -1.94 -17.49 9.96
C ALA A 327 -0.87 -16.64 9.23
N LEU A 328 0.40 -16.77 9.62
CA LEU A 328 1.50 -15.93 9.14
C LEU A 328 1.64 -15.95 7.61
N ASP A 329 1.51 -17.12 6.99
CA ASP A 329 1.57 -17.26 5.53
C ASP A 329 0.49 -16.43 4.83
N GLU A 330 -0.71 -16.38 5.42
CA GLU A 330 -1.82 -15.60 4.88
C GLU A 330 -1.61 -14.09 5.10
N VAL A 331 -1.10 -13.70 6.25
CA VAL A 331 -0.73 -12.29 6.51
C VAL A 331 0.37 -11.83 5.55
N LEU A 332 1.36 -12.67 5.29
CA LEU A 332 2.41 -12.35 4.32
C LEU A 332 1.85 -12.18 2.91
N ARG A 333 0.86 -13.00 2.50
CA ARG A 333 0.15 -12.79 1.22
C ARG A 333 -0.60 -11.46 1.19
N MET A 334 -1.25 -11.06 2.29
CA MET A 334 -1.92 -9.76 2.41
C MET A 334 -0.95 -8.58 2.28
N ALA A 335 0.32 -8.75 2.64
CA ALA A 335 1.36 -7.73 2.55
C ALA A 335 2.20 -7.79 1.26
N THR A 336 2.07 -8.83 0.43
CA THR A 336 2.95 -9.06 -0.73
C THR A 336 2.18 -9.43 -2.00
N LEU A 337 1.65 -10.64 -2.10
CA LEU A 337 1.00 -11.18 -3.30
C LEU A 337 -0.32 -10.47 -3.63
N TYR A 338 -1.17 -10.24 -2.63
CA TYR A 338 -2.49 -9.65 -2.87
C TYR A 338 -2.39 -8.19 -3.33
N PRO A 339 -1.61 -7.30 -2.69
CA PRO A 339 -1.40 -5.96 -3.25
C PRO A 339 -0.70 -5.98 -4.62
N ALA A 340 0.23 -6.91 -4.87
CA ALA A 340 0.85 -7.06 -6.19
C ALA A 340 -0.18 -7.38 -7.29
N ARG A 341 -1.11 -8.30 -7.01
CA ARG A 341 -2.23 -8.62 -7.91
C ARG A 341 -3.17 -7.44 -8.09
N ALA A 342 -3.53 -6.78 -6.99
CA ALA A 342 -4.48 -5.68 -7.00
C ALA A 342 -4.04 -4.51 -7.90
N ILE A 343 -2.73 -4.29 -8.05
CA ILE A 343 -2.16 -3.23 -8.90
C ILE A 343 -1.44 -3.76 -10.15
N GLY A 344 -1.59 -5.07 -10.46
CA GLY A 344 -1.11 -5.66 -11.71
C GLY A 344 0.41 -5.84 -11.84
N VAL A 345 1.14 -5.93 -10.72
CA VAL A 345 2.61 -6.11 -10.72
C VAL A 345 3.07 -7.52 -10.32
N GLU A 346 2.15 -8.46 -10.17
CA GLU A 346 2.42 -9.82 -9.68
C GLU A 346 3.36 -10.63 -10.59
N LYS A 347 3.52 -10.25 -11.85
CA LYS A 347 4.51 -10.86 -12.76
C LYS A 347 5.95 -10.55 -12.36
N ARG A 348 6.18 -9.45 -11.63
CA ARG A 348 7.51 -8.97 -11.24
C ARG A 348 7.79 -9.05 -9.74
N LEU A 349 6.75 -8.93 -8.90
CA LEU A 349 6.83 -8.77 -7.46
C LEU A 349 5.86 -9.71 -6.73
N GLY A 350 5.87 -9.72 -5.41
CA GLY A 350 4.87 -10.35 -4.55
C GLY A 350 5.08 -11.84 -4.26
N THR A 351 5.99 -12.52 -4.98
CA THR A 351 6.38 -13.92 -4.69
C THR A 351 7.86 -14.13 -5.00
N LEU A 352 8.45 -15.19 -4.43
CA LEU A 352 9.82 -15.62 -4.73
C LEU A 352 9.77 -16.67 -5.85
N ALA A 353 10.02 -16.21 -7.08
CA ALA A 353 10.08 -17.08 -8.24
C ALA A 353 11.16 -16.61 -9.20
N ALA A 354 11.73 -17.52 -9.99
CA ALA A 354 12.74 -17.20 -10.98
C ALA A 354 12.28 -16.09 -11.95
N GLY A 355 13.16 -15.15 -12.24
CA GLY A 355 12.91 -14.00 -13.11
C GLY A 355 12.23 -12.80 -12.44
N LYS A 356 11.75 -12.93 -11.20
CA LYS A 356 11.20 -11.81 -10.45
C LYS A 356 12.29 -10.94 -9.85
N VAL A 357 11.94 -9.68 -9.58
CA VAL A 357 12.81 -8.72 -8.92
C VAL A 357 13.16 -9.21 -7.52
N ALA A 358 14.42 -9.15 -7.16
CA ALA A 358 14.90 -9.53 -5.84
C ALA A 358 14.67 -8.39 -4.83
N ASN A 359 13.39 -8.13 -4.55
CA ASN A 359 12.91 -7.27 -3.47
C ASN A 359 12.38 -8.17 -2.36
N LEU A 360 13.12 -8.26 -1.26
CA LEU A 360 12.92 -9.25 -0.21
C LEU A 360 13.03 -8.61 1.17
N THR A 361 12.37 -9.21 2.14
CA THR A 361 12.54 -8.84 3.55
C THR A 361 12.77 -10.10 4.39
N ALA A 362 13.66 -10.00 5.37
CA ALA A 362 13.86 -11.03 6.37
C ALA A 362 13.60 -10.44 7.76
N PHE A 363 12.94 -11.21 8.60
CA PHE A 363 12.57 -10.80 9.95
C PHE A 363 12.59 -11.99 10.91
N THR A 364 12.79 -11.71 12.19
CA THR A 364 12.77 -12.71 13.26
C THR A 364 11.33 -13.15 13.59
N PRO A 365 11.13 -14.28 14.29
CA PRO A 365 9.80 -14.70 14.76
C PRO A 365 9.09 -13.67 15.65
N ASP A 366 9.81 -12.74 16.26
CA ASP A 366 9.27 -11.61 17.04
C ASP A 366 9.11 -10.31 16.18
N PHE A 367 9.05 -10.46 14.86
CA PHE A 367 8.78 -9.40 13.88
C PHE A 367 9.79 -8.24 13.86
N LYS A 368 11.07 -8.52 14.12
CA LYS A 368 12.15 -7.55 13.92
C LYS A 368 12.79 -7.76 12.55
N ILE A 369 12.83 -6.71 11.74
CA ILE A 369 13.52 -6.75 10.44
C ILE A 369 15.02 -6.98 10.65
N THR A 370 15.56 -8.00 10.01
CA THR A 370 17.00 -8.30 10.03
C THR A 370 17.69 -7.95 8.72
N LYS A 371 16.96 -8.10 7.59
CA LYS A 371 17.47 -7.71 6.27
C LYS A 371 16.33 -7.17 5.41
N THR A 372 16.65 -6.16 4.64
CA THR A 372 15.82 -5.73 3.52
C THR A 372 16.70 -5.67 2.27
N ILE A 373 16.20 -6.23 1.18
CA ILE A 373 16.92 -6.34 -0.10
C ILE A 373 16.06 -5.67 -1.16
N VAL A 374 16.67 -4.72 -1.88
CA VAL A 374 16.03 -4.00 -2.98
C VAL A 374 16.89 -4.16 -4.24
N ASN A 375 16.28 -4.63 -5.33
CA ASN A 375 16.99 -4.94 -6.56
C ASN A 375 18.23 -5.83 -6.34
N GLY A 376 18.14 -6.81 -5.44
CA GLY A 376 19.22 -7.73 -5.11
C GLY A 376 20.34 -7.14 -4.23
N ASN A 377 20.21 -5.91 -3.76
CA ASN A 377 21.17 -5.26 -2.88
C ASN A 377 20.63 -5.21 -1.44
N GLU A 378 21.44 -5.61 -0.47
CA GLU A 378 21.09 -5.47 0.94
C GLU A 378 21.16 -3.99 1.33
N VAL A 379 20.00 -3.40 1.68
CA VAL A 379 19.86 -1.97 2.08
C VAL A 379 19.67 -1.80 3.58
N VAL A 380 19.20 -2.84 4.28
CA VAL A 380 19.15 -2.95 5.75
C VAL A 380 19.77 -4.29 6.16
N THR A 381 20.71 -4.24 7.07
CA THR A 381 21.32 -5.41 7.73
C THR A 381 21.48 -5.10 9.21
N GLN A 382 20.97 -5.97 10.09
CA GLN A 382 21.08 -5.88 11.55
C GLN A 382 21.72 -7.13 12.09
#